data_b3c334ac494c36098a6a3b907b61d53f
#
_entry.id   b3c334ac494c36098a6a3b907b61d53f
#
_cell.length_a   1.000
_cell.length_b   1.000
_cell.length_c   1.000
_cell.angle_alpha   90.00
_cell.angle_beta   90.00
_cell.angle_gamma   90.00
#
_symmetry.space_group_name_H-M   'P 1'
#
loop_
_entity.id
_entity.type
_entity.pdbx_description
1 polymer ?
#
loop_
_entity_poly.entity_id
_entity_poly.type
_entity_poly.pdbx_seq_one_letter_code
_entity_poly.pdbx_strand_id
1 'polypeptide(L)'
;MSSSTVSLFRLRVLADADPSAIARVIERFQNLNVLPRRVIAEFGINELIHIEVDVCGLPEEQIKVIAAKIGSATSIVSARWHRV
;
A
#
# COMPACT_ATOMS: atom_id res chain seq x y z
N MET A 1 -11.53 -13.20 25.82
CA MET A 1 -11.34 -12.80 25.25
C MET A 1 -11.45 -12.52 24.15
N SER A 2 -11.61 -12.05 23.90
CA SER A 2 -11.92 -11.71 22.82
C SER A 2 -11.00 -11.59 21.92
N SER A 3 -10.83 -12.14 21.28
CA SER A 3 -10.07 -11.96 20.23
C SER A 3 -10.53 -10.96 19.39
N SER A 4 -10.00 -9.89 19.42
CA SER A 4 -10.25 -8.98 18.42
C SER A 4 -9.74 -9.53 17.16
N THR A 5 -10.53 -9.67 16.22
CA THR A 5 -10.15 -10.01 14.91
C THR A 5 -9.49 -8.79 14.30
N VAL A 6 -8.21 -8.86 14.09
CA VAL A 6 -7.49 -7.79 13.44
C VAL A 6 -7.56 -8.04 11.95
N SER A 7 -8.19 -7.13 11.22
CA SER A 7 -8.26 -7.24 9.78
C SER A 7 -6.90 -6.99 9.15
N LEU A 8 -6.55 -7.83 8.21
CA LEU A 8 -5.36 -7.66 7.40
C LEU A 8 -5.80 -7.09 6.05
N PHE A 9 -5.25 -5.96 5.69
CA PHE A 9 -5.51 -5.34 4.40
C PHE A 9 -4.28 -5.48 3.52
N ARG A 10 -4.53 -5.71 2.25
CA ARG A 10 -3.47 -5.76 1.24
C ARG A 10 -3.68 -4.64 0.25
N LEU A 11 -2.68 -3.80 0.13
CA LEU A 11 -2.65 -2.74 -0.85
C LEU A 11 -1.79 -3.18 -2.03
N ARG A 12 -2.31 -3.07 -3.23
CA ARG A 12 -1.56 -3.37 -4.45
C ARG A 12 -1.43 -2.12 -5.28
N VAL A 13 -0.20 -1.77 -5.59
CA VAL A 13 0.11 -0.56 -6.33
C VAL A 13 0.85 -0.94 -7.60
N LEU A 14 0.41 -0.36 -8.71
CA LEU A 14 1.13 -0.43 -9.96
C LEU A 14 1.66 0.96 -10.25
N ALA A 15 2.94 1.09 -10.46
CA ALA A 15 3.58 2.39 -10.63
C ALA A 15 4.64 2.33 -11.72
N ASP A 16 5.03 3.49 -12.22
CA ASP A 16 6.19 3.59 -13.09
C ASP A 16 7.43 3.16 -12.30
N ALA A 17 8.36 2.51 -12.96
CA ALA A 17 9.58 2.02 -12.32
C ALA A 17 10.53 3.17 -12.05
N ASP A 18 10.21 3.92 -11.03
CA ASP A 18 10.95 5.11 -10.58
C ASP A 18 11.50 4.79 -9.19
N PRO A 19 12.76 5.12 -8.92
CA PRO A 19 13.33 4.85 -7.59
C PRO A 19 12.53 5.43 -6.44
N SER A 20 11.77 6.51 -6.67
CA SER A 20 10.97 7.13 -5.61
C SER A 20 9.63 6.42 -5.38
N ALA A 21 9.21 5.53 -6.26
CA ALA A 21 7.88 4.93 -6.16
C ALA A 21 7.68 4.15 -4.87
N ILE A 22 8.65 3.33 -4.51
CA ILE A 22 8.57 2.52 -3.28
C ILE A 22 8.53 3.45 -2.06
N ALA A 23 9.41 4.44 -2.05
CA ALA A 23 9.49 5.38 -0.93
C ALA A 23 8.17 6.12 -0.73
N ARG A 24 7.52 6.54 -1.80
CA ARG A 24 6.24 7.26 -1.71
C ARG A 24 5.14 6.41 -1.10
N VAL A 25 5.10 5.13 -1.46
CA VAL A 25 4.11 4.21 -0.89
C VAL A 25 4.39 4.02 0.61
N ILE A 26 5.63 3.75 0.95
CA ILE A 26 6.01 3.51 2.35
C ILE A 26 5.78 4.74 3.21
N GLU A 27 6.05 5.93 2.68
CA GLU A 27 5.85 7.17 3.42
C GLU A 27 4.42 7.36 3.92
N ARG A 28 3.44 6.90 3.16
CA ARG A 28 2.05 7.04 3.59
C ARG A 28 1.78 6.31 4.90
N PHE A 29 2.37 5.13 5.04
CA PHE A 29 2.24 4.35 6.27
C PHE A 29 3.08 4.95 7.38
N GLN A 30 4.28 5.40 7.05
CA GLN A 30 5.17 6.04 8.00
C GLN A 30 4.52 7.29 8.62
N ASN A 31 3.87 8.09 7.79
CA ASN A 31 3.20 9.32 8.25
C ASN A 31 2.07 9.04 9.24
N LEU A 32 1.50 7.84 9.19
CA LEU A 32 0.46 7.42 10.11
C LEU A 32 1.01 6.60 11.26
N ASN A 33 2.33 6.48 11.34
CA ASN A 33 3.01 5.68 12.36
C ASN A 33 2.56 4.22 12.30
N VAL A 34 2.40 3.69 11.10
CA VAL A 34 1.99 2.32 10.86
C VAL A 34 3.14 1.53 10.26
N LEU A 35 3.45 0.41 10.86
CA LEU A 35 4.48 -0.48 10.33
C LEU A 35 3.82 -1.58 9.51
N PRO A 36 4.10 -1.63 8.21
CA PRO A 36 3.58 -2.72 7.39
C PRO A 36 4.10 -4.06 7.85
N ARG A 37 3.26 -5.08 7.72
CA ARG A 37 3.64 -6.45 8.05
C ARG A 37 4.50 -7.09 6.98
N ARG A 38 4.30 -6.65 5.73
CA ARG A 38 5.00 -7.24 4.60
C ARG A 38 5.01 -6.23 3.48
N VAL A 39 6.13 -6.07 2.81
CA VAL A 39 6.27 -5.21 1.65
C VAL A 39 7.01 -5.98 0.58
N ILE A 40 6.43 -6.06 -0.60
CA ILE A 40 7.08 -6.68 -1.76
C ILE A 40 7.05 -5.66 -2.88
N ALA A 41 8.18 -5.52 -3.56
CA ALA A 41 8.27 -4.69 -4.75
C ALA A 41 8.98 -5.49 -5.82
N GLU A 42 8.34 -5.61 -6.98
CA GLU A 42 8.86 -6.41 -8.07
C GLU A 42 8.72 -5.67 -9.38
N PHE A 43 9.72 -5.79 -10.23
CA PHE A 43 9.62 -5.27 -11.58
C PHE A 43 8.61 -6.11 -12.35
N GLY A 44 7.71 -5.42 -13.04
CA GLY A 44 6.80 -6.04 -13.97
C GLY A 44 7.29 -5.82 -15.41
N ILE A 45 6.39 -5.99 -16.35
CA ILE A 45 6.68 -5.73 -17.76
C ILE A 45 6.44 -4.24 -18.05
N ASN A 46 6.99 -3.76 -19.16
CA ASN A 46 6.80 -2.37 -19.62
C ASN A 46 7.29 -1.32 -18.65
N GLU A 47 8.39 -1.61 -17.95
CA GLU A 47 9.00 -0.68 -17.01
C GLU A 47 8.04 -0.21 -15.93
N LEU A 48 7.22 -1.13 -15.44
CA LEU A 48 6.35 -0.88 -14.31
C LEU A 48 6.88 -1.62 -13.10
N ILE A 49 6.48 -1.18 -11.92
CA ILE A 49 6.80 -1.86 -10.67
C ILE A 49 5.50 -2.19 -9.95
N HIS A 50 5.43 -3.40 -9.43
CA HIS A 50 4.31 -3.84 -8.60
C HIS A 50 4.74 -3.78 -7.15
N ILE A 51 3.98 -3.08 -6.33
CA ILE A 51 4.26 -2.97 -4.90
C ILE A 51 3.06 -3.52 -4.14
N GLU A 52 3.33 -4.44 -3.22
CA GLU A 52 2.28 -5.02 -2.40
C GLU A 52 2.62 -4.75 -0.94
N VAL A 53 1.67 -4.22 -0.20
CA VAL A 53 1.85 -3.88 1.20
C VAL A 53 0.73 -4.50 2.02
N ASP A 54 1.11 -5.31 3.01
CA ASP A 54 0.15 -5.88 3.94
C ASP A 54 0.23 -5.12 5.25
N VAL A 55 -0.91 -4.65 5.74
CA VAL A 55 -0.98 -3.95 7.01
C VAL A 55 -2.17 -4.44 7.82
N CYS A 56 -2.05 -4.37 9.13
CA CYS A 56 -3.17 -4.64 10.01
C CYS A 56 -3.22 -3.57 11.10
N GLY A 57 -4.30 -3.55 11.85
CA GLY A 57 -4.45 -2.56 12.91
C GLY A 57 -4.96 -1.21 12.44
N LEU A 58 -5.44 -1.12 11.20
CA LEU A 58 -6.04 0.10 10.67
C LEU A 58 -7.53 -0.10 10.46
N PRO A 59 -8.33 0.95 10.70
CA PRO A 59 -9.72 0.92 10.27
C PRO A 59 -9.81 0.92 8.74
N GLU A 60 -10.84 0.34 8.19
CA GLU A 60 -11.06 0.30 6.75
C GLU A 60 -11.07 1.70 6.14
N GLU A 61 -11.65 2.67 6.83
CA GLU A 61 -11.68 4.04 6.36
C GLU A 61 -10.28 4.59 6.09
N GLN A 62 -9.32 4.20 6.89
CA GLN A 62 -7.96 4.67 6.74
C GLN A 62 -7.26 4.04 5.55
N ILE A 63 -7.46 2.75 5.30
CA ILE A 63 -6.84 2.12 4.14
C ILE A 63 -7.43 2.69 2.84
N LYS A 64 -8.70 3.04 2.85
CA LYS A 64 -9.33 3.72 1.71
C LYS A 64 -8.64 5.04 1.40
N VAL A 65 -8.39 5.83 2.43
CA VAL A 65 -7.75 7.14 2.27
C VAL A 65 -6.32 6.98 1.78
N ILE A 66 -5.60 6.02 2.34
CA ILE A 66 -4.22 5.73 1.92
C ILE A 66 -4.18 5.35 0.44
N ALA A 67 -5.05 4.43 0.03
CA ALA A 67 -5.09 3.99 -1.37
C ALA A 67 -5.42 5.14 -2.31
N ALA A 68 -6.37 5.99 -1.91
CA ALA A 68 -6.76 7.15 -2.72
C ALA A 68 -5.61 8.14 -2.87
N LYS A 69 -4.91 8.41 -1.79
CA LYS A 69 -3.78 9.36 -1.82
C LYS A 69 -2.62 8.82 -2.65
N ILE A 70 -2.31 7.56 -2.51
CA ILE A 70 -1.26 6.93 -3.31
C ILE A 70 -1.66 6.97 -4.78
N GLY A 71 -2.91 6.60 -5.08
CA GLY A 71 -3.40 6.54 -6.46
C GLY A 71 -3.44 7.87 -7.15
N SER A 72 -3.44 8.98 -6.40
CA SER A 72 -3.46 10.33 -6.99
C SER A 72 -2.06 10.83 -7.38
N ALA A 73 -1.01 10.14 -7.01
CA ALA A 73 0.35 10.57 -7.36
C ALA A 73 0.63 10.32 -8.83
N THR A 74 1.43 11.19 -9.43
CA THR A 74 1.68 11.20 -10.87
C THR A 74 2.27 9.90 -11.41
N SER A 75 3.18 9.29 -10.67
CA SER A 75 3.85 8.09 -11.11
C SER A 75 3.07 6.81 -10.82
N ILE A 76 1.91 6.92 -10.20
CA ILE A 76 1.10 5.76 -9.84
C ILE A 76 0.05 5.51 -10.91
N VAL A 77 0.05 4.29 -11.44
CA VAL A 77 -0.93 3.87 -12.44
C VAL A 77 -2.22 3.46 -11.75
N SER A 78 -2.12 2.68 -10.67
CA SER A 78 -3.30 2.28 -9.91
C SER A 78 -2.91 1.92 -8.48
N ALA A 79 -3.85 2.09 -7.58
CA ALA A 79 -3.69 1.66 -6.19
C ALA A 79 -5.02 1.05 -5.76
N ARG A 80 -4.99 -0.21 -5.37
CA ARG A 80 -6.19 -0.95 -4.96
C ARG A 80 -5.91 -1.64 -3.64
N TRP A 81 -6.94 -1.81 -2.86
CA TRP A 81 -6.83 -2.51 -1.60
C TRP A 81 -7.94 -3.52 -1.45
N HIS A 82 -7.69 -4.53 -0.66
CA HIS A 82 -8.73 -5.49 -0.30
C HIS A 82 -8.40 -6.09 1.07
N ARG A 83 -9.42 -6.65 1.69
CA ARG A 83 -9.25 -7.37 2.94
C ARG A 83 -8.80 -8.79 2.62
N VAL A 84 -7.80 -9.22 3.31
CA VAL A 84 -7.24 -10.56 3.09
C VAL A 84 -7.96 -11.60 3.95
#